data_208411fcfd02b56e5ea01a14c19b0205
#
_entry.id   208411fcfd02b56e5ea01a14c19b0205
#
_cell.length_a   1.000
_cell.length_b   1.000
_cell.length_c   1.000
_cell.angle_alpha   90.00
_cell.angle_beta   90.00
_cell.angle_gamma   90.00
#
_symmetry.space_group_name_H-M   'P 1'
#
loop_
_entity.id
_entity.type
_entity.pdbx_description
1 polymer ?
#
loop_
_entity_poly.entity_id
_entity_poly.type
_entity_poly.pdbx_seq_one_letter_code
_entity_poly.pdbx_strand_id
1 'polypeptide(L)'
;LDSRKAYYGADDIGITKLDFDTRDLIDEIKSIKRKYDFIIIDSPPSITFETMQVVKASDRVFVPVQPSPVDLMATLPFLKIAKQERKNPIIILNRVMPRAKLTDAMILRLRYSGAKIARSRLSSKVIFAETFSVGRGVVDISVTSDASKEVINVGNEILRNF
;
A
#
# COMPACT_ATOMS: atom_id res chain seq x y z
N LEU A 1 8.47 -1.69 12.80
CA LEU A 1 7.75 -1.80 14.09
C LEU A 1 8.68 -1.50 15.27
N ASP A 2 9.92 -2.00 15.27
CA ASP A 2 10.86 -1.83 16.38
C ASP A 2 11.17 -0.36 16.66
N SER A 3 11.42 0.44 15.63
CA SER A 3 11.61 1.89 15.77
C SER A 3 10.38 2.59 16.35
N ARG A 4 9.17 2.12 16.01
CA ARG A 4 7.92 2.67 16.55
C ARG A 4 7.72 2.30 18.02
N LYS A 5 7.99 1.05 18.39
CA LYS A 5 7.97 0.62 19.80
C LYS A 5 8.96 1.41 20.64
N ALA A 6 10.20 1.58 20.14
CA ALA A 6 11.21 2.38 20.82
C ALA A 6 10.76 3.85 21.01
N TYR A 7 10.10 4.43 20.02
CA TYR A 7 9.62 5.81 20.10
C TYR A 7 8.51 6.00 21.15
N TYR A 8 7.52 5.09 21.18
CA TYR A 8 6.39 5.19 22.12
C TYR A 8 6.69 4.62 23.49
N GLY A 9 7.80 3.92 23.68
CA GLY A 9 8.15 3.26 24.93
C GLY A 9 7.15 2.19 25.36
N ALA A 10 6.40 1.63 24.39
CA ALA A 10 5.34 0.67 24.64
C ALA A 10 5.52 -0.58 23.79
N ASP A 11 5.26 -1.75 24.35
CA ASP A 11 5.27 -3.02 23.62
C ASP A 11 4.01 -3.21 22.78
N ASP A 12 2.88 -2.70 23.24
CA ASP A 12 1.62 -2.70 22.49
C ASP A 12 1.37 -1.33 21.84
N ILE A 13 1.45 -1.30 20.53
CA ILE A 13 1.16 -0.14 19.70
C ILE A 13 -0.09 -0.35 18.83
N GLY A 14 -0.94 -1.32 19.21
CA GLY A 14 -2.14 -1.69 18.45
C GLY A 14 -1.83 -2.38 17.10
N ILE A 15 -0.58 -2.78 16.87
CA ILE A 15 -0.15 -3.46 15.65
C ILE A 15 0.65 -4.69 16.05
N THR A 16 0.18 -5.86 15.65
CA THR A 16 0.88 -7.13 15.84
C THR A 16 1.61 -7.49 14.55
N LYS A 17 2.93 -7.69 14.62
CA LYS A 17 3.69 -8.26 13.49
C LYS A 17 3.57 -9.77 13.56
N LEU A 18 3.20 -10.35 12.42
CA LEU A 18 3.10 -11.79 12.23
C LEU A 18 4.02 -12.19 11.08
N ASP A 19 4.78 -13.25 11.26
CA ASP A 19 5.62 -13.85 10.20
C ASP A 19 5.00 -15.19 9.81
N PHE A 20 4.72 -15.38 8.52
CA PHE A 20 4.08 -16.57 7.97
C PHE A 20 4.93 -17.23 6.90
N ASP A 21 4.80 -18.57 6.79
CA ASP A 21 5.22 -19.27 5.59
C ASP A 21 4.17 -19.01 4.49
N THR A 22 4.63 -18.51 3.36
CA THR A 22 3.74 -18.18 2.23
C THR A 22 3.05 -19.40 1.63
N ARG A 23 3.56 -20.60 1.87
CA ARG A 23 2.94 -21.85 1.41
C ARG A 23 1.60 -22.13 2.09
N ASP A 24 1.48 -21.77 3.36
CA ASP A 24 0.30 -22.01 4.19
C ASP A 24 -0.50 -20.72 4.46
N LEU A 25 -0.13 -19.60 3.82
CA LEU A 25 -0.64 -18.25 4.07
C LEU A 25 -2.18 -18.18 4.10
N ILE A 26 -2.86 -18.86 3.17
CA ILE A 26 -4.32 -18.82 3.08
C ILE A 26 -4.97 -19.42 4.33
N ASP A 27 -4.46 -20.54 4.81
CA ASP A 27 -5.04 -21.24 5.96
C ASP A 27 -4.66 -20.55 7.27
N GLU A 28 -3.46 -20.00 7.35
CA GLU A 28 -3.05 -19.17 8.47
C GLU A 28 -3.89 -17.90 8.61
N ILE A 29 -4.14 -17.17 7.51
CA ILE A 29 -5.04 -16.01 7.52
C ILE A 29 -6.45 -16.41 7.97
N LYS A 30 -7.00 -17.54 7.49
CA LYS A 30 -8.31 -18.03 7.93
C LYS A 30 -8.35 -18.28 9.45
N SER A 31 -7.27 -18.79 10.02
CA SER A 31 -7.18 -19.10 11.45
C SER A 31 -7.19 -17.87 12.34
N ILE A 32 -6.64 -16.74 11.85
CA ILE A 32 -6.46 -15.50 12.64
C ILE A 32 -7.44 -14.39 12.29
N LYS A 33 -8.13 -14.43 11.14
CA LYS A 33 -8.94 -13.32 10.63
C LYS A 33 -10.04 -12.82 11.60
N ARG A 34 -10.47 -13.66 12.54
CA ARG A 34 -11.45 -13.28 13.56
C ARG A 34 -10.84 -12.51 14.73
N LYS A 35 -9.52 -12.45 14.83
CA LYS A 35 -8.79 -11.79 15.93
C LYS A 35 -8.40 -10.34 15.59
N TYR A 36 -8.50 -9.94 14.31
CA TYR A 36 -8.05 -8.64 13.83
C TYR A 36 -9.13 -8.00 12.96
N ASP A 37 -9.28 -6.69 13.08
CA ASP A 37 -10.14 -5.88 12.20
C ASP A 37 -9.56 -5.80 10.79
N PHE A 38 -8.23 -5.71 10.69
CA PHE A 38 -7.48 -5.65 9.43
C PHE A 38 -6.23 -6.51 9.50
N ILE A 39 -5.93 -7.20 8.41
CA ILE A 39 -4.66 -7.88 8.17
C ILE A 39 -4.01 -7.23 6.96
N ILE A 40 -2.87 -6.58 7.16
CA ILE A 40 -2.09 -5.96 6.09
C ILE A 40 -0.92 -6.86 5.75
N ILE A 41 -0.85 -7.32 4.50
CA ILE A 41 0.21 -8.18 4.01
C ILE A 41 1.16 -7.32 3.17
N ASP A 42 2.36 -7.08 3.70
CA ASP A 42 3.44 -6.44 2.94
C ASP A 42 4.20 -7.50 2.15
N SER A 43 4.29 -7.33 0.84
CA SER A 43 4.91 -8.29 -0.06
C SER A 43 6.09 -7.70 -0.83
N PRO A 44 7.11 -8.52 -1.16
CA PRO A 44 8.21 -8.06 -2.01
C PRO A 44 7.72 -7.53 -3.36
N PRO A 45 8.42 -6.58 -3.98
CA PRO A 45 8.05 -5.98 -5.27
C PRO A 45 8.42 -6.89 -6.47
N SER A 46 8.19 -8.19 -6.35
CA SER A 46 8.51 -9.18 -7.36
C SER A 46 7.30 -10.05 -7.69
N ILE A 47 7.23 -10.52 -8.93
CA ILE A 47 6.18 -11.44 -9.37
C ILE A 47 6.69 -12.86 -9.15
N THR A 48 6.52 -13.36 -7.95
CA THR A 48 6.91 -14.71 -7.54
C THR A 48 5.68 -15.54 -7.17
N PHE A 49 5.91 -16.81 -6.88
CA PHE A 49 4.86 -17.68 -6.36
C PHE A 49 4.28 -17.13 -5.05
N GLU A 50 5.13 -16.63 -4.17
CA GLU A 50 4.74 -16.06 -2.87
C GLU A 50 3.82 -14.83 -3.06
N THR A 51 4.17 -13.91 -3.96
CA THR A 51 3.33 -12.75 -4.28
C THR A 51 1.97 -13.18 -4.81
N MET A 52 1.91 -14.26 -5.59
CA MET A 52 0.65 -14.81 -6.07
C MET A 52 -0.21 -15.38 -4.95
N GLN A 53 0.39 -16.05 -3.95
CA GLN A 53 -0.34 -16.51 -2.77
C GLN A 53 -0.90 -15.34 -1.96
N VAL A 54 -0.13 -14.26 -1.79
CA VAL A 54 -0.60 -13.02 -1.16
C VAL A 54 -1.80 -12.44 -1.90
N VAL A 55 -1.72 -12.32 -3.23
CA VAL A 55 -2.82 -11.83 -4.07
C VAL A 55 -4.07 -12.69 -3.90
N LYS A 56 -3.94 -14.02 -3.92
CA LYS A 56 -5.06 -14.95 -3.72
C LYS A 56 -5.70 -14.82 -2.35
N ALA A 57 -4.88 -14.71 -1.30
CA ALA A 57 -5.32 -14.63 0.08
C ALA A 57 -6.00 -13.29 0.43
N SER A 58 -5.69 -12.23 -0.30
CA SER A 58 -6.16 -10.88 0.01
C SER A 58 -7.58 -10.63 -0.45
N ASP A 59 -8.40 -9.94 0.34
CA ASP A 59 -9.72 -9.44 -0.07
C ASP A 59 -9.58 -8.23 -0.99
N ARG A 60 -8.56 -7.39 -0.75
CA ARG A 60 -8.22 -6.22 -1.56
C ARG A 60 -6.73 -6.16 -1.82
N VAL A 61 -6.36 -5.68 -3.00
CA VAL A 61 -4.97 -5.48 -3.41
C VAL A 61 -4.78 -4.01 -3.74
N PHE A 62 -3.86 -3.37 -3.04
CA PHE A 62 -3.46 -1.98 -3.27
C PHE A 62 -2.03 -1.96 -3.80
N VAL A 63 -1.81 -1.20 -4.86
CA VAL A 63 -0.51 -1.14 -5.53
C VAL A 63 -0.02 0.30 -5.50
N PRO A 64 0.94 0.64 -4.61
CA PRO A 64 1.57 1.95 -4.64
C PRO A 64 2.47 2.05 -5.89
N VAL A 65 2.27 3.10 -6.69
CA VAL A 65 2.99 3.31 -7.95
C VAL A 65 3.48 4.75 -8.02
N GLN A 66 4.75 4.94 -8.32
CA GLN A 66 5.28 6.27 -8.63
C GLN A 66 4.94 6.63 -10.08
N PRO A 67 4.68 7.91 -10.39
CA PRO A 67 4.42 8.35 -11.76
C PRO A 67 5.73 8.37 -12.58
N SER A 68 6.28 7.21 -12.87
CA SER A 68 7.47 7.03 -13.68
C SER A 68 7.27 5.96 -14.76
N PRO A 69 7.96 6.04 -15.92
CA PRO A 69 7.90 5.00 -16.95
C PRO A 69 8.34 3.62 -16.44
N VAL A 70 9.34 3.58 -15.57
CA VAL A 70 9.88 2.33 -15.00
C VAL A 70 8.84 1.65 -14.10
N ASP A 71 8.23 2.39 -13.18
CA ASP A 71 7.18 1.86 -12.31
C ASP A 71 5.97 1.39 -13.11
N LEU A 72 5.60 2.13 -14.17
CA LEU A 72 4.53 1.72 -15.07
C LEU A 72 4.84 0.37 -15.73
N MET A 73 6.05 0.23 -16.28
CA MET A 73 6.47 -1.03 -16.92
C MET A 73 6.48 -2.20 -15.95
N ALA A 74 6.90 -1.99 -14.72
CA ALA A 74 6.87 -3.01 -13.67
C ALA A 74 5.44 -3.35 -13.20
N THR A 75 4.54 -2.36 -13.18
CA THR A 75 3.16 -2.53 -12.69
C THR A 75 2.27 -3.30 -13.68
N LEU A 76 2.39 -3.05 -14.98
CA LEU A 76 1.49 -3.64 -15.99
C LEU A 76 1.47 -5.18 -15.99
N PRO A 77 2.60 -5.90 -15.89
CA PRO A 77 2.59 -7.37 -15.77
C PRO A 77 1.87 -7.84 -14.51
N PHE A 78 2.09 -7.18 -13.38
CA PHE A 78 1.41 -7.52 -12.13
C PHE A 78 -0.11 -7.36 -12.23
N LEU A 79 -0.60 -6.27 -12.83
CA LEU A 79 -2.04 -6.05 -13.04
C LEU A 79 -2.66 -7.15 -13.88
N LYS A 80 -1.95 -7.63 -14.92
CA LYS A 80 -2.40 -8.73 -15.77
C LYS A 80 -2.56 -10.03 -14.96
N ILE A 81 -1.58 -10.34 -14.13
CA ILE A 81 -1.59 -11.54 -13.29
C ILE A 81 -2.69 -11.45 -12.23
N ALA A 82 -2.80 -10.34 -11.51
CA ALA A 82 -3.84 -10.15 -10.51
C ALA A 82 -5.25 -10.30 -11.12
N LYS A 83 -5.43 -9.85 -12.36
CA LYS A 83 -6.68 -10.02 -13.10
C LYS A 83 -6.98 -11.50 -13.44
N GLN A 84 -5.96 -12.30 -13.74
CA GLN A 84 -6.11 -13.75 -13.92
C GLN A 84 -6.59 -14.43 -12.62
N GLU A 85 -6.14 -13.92 -11.48
CA GLU A 85 -6.62 -14.36 -10.15
C GLU A 85 -7.95 -13.71 -9.73
N ARG A 86 -8.68 -13.11 -10.68
CA ARG A 86 -9.98 -12.44 -10.46
C ARG A 86 -9.92 -11.31 -9.42
N LYS A 87 -8.75 -10.71 -9.23
CA LYS A 87 -8.58 -9.52 -8.38
C LYS A 87 -8.58 -8.26 -9.25
N ASN A 88 -9.10 -7.18 -8.68
CA ASN A 88 -9.09 -5.86 -9.29
C ASN A 88 -8.24 -4.91 -8.44
N PRO A 89 -6.92 -4.88 -8.64
CA PRO A 89 -6.03 -4.02 -7.86
C PRO A 89 -6.40 -2.55 -7.99
N ILE A 90 -6.23 -1.83 -6.89
CA ILE A 90 -6.41 -0.38 -6.84
C ILE A 90 -5.03 0.26 -6.77
N ILE A 91 -4.70 1.09 -7.75
CA ILE A 91 -3.44 1.81 -7.79
C ILE A 91 -3.54 3.05 -6.90
N ILE A 92 -2.57 3.21 -6.01
CA ILE A 92 -2.39 4.42 -5.22
C ILE A 92 -1.15 5.14 -5.75
N LEU A 93 -1.35 6.34 -6.29
CA LEU A 93 -0.22 7.14 -6.76
C LEU A 93 0.59 7.64 -5.56
N ASN A 94 1.87 7.31 -5.57
CA ASN A 94 2.81 7.64 -4.51
C ASN A 94 3.94 8.52 -5.06
N ARG A 95 4.53 9.36 -4.20
CA ARG A 95 5.63 10.28 -4.54
C ARG A 95 5.31 11.15 -5.76
N VAL A 96 4.08 11.62 -5.86
CA VAL A 96 3.64 12.48 -6.95
C VAL A 96 4.32 13.84 -6.85
N MET A 97 5.05 14.21 -7.89
CA MET A 97 5.64 15.55 -8.00
C MET A 97 4.56 16.58 -8.36
N PRO A 98 4.53 17.73 -7.68
CA PRO A 98 3.60 18.80 -8.03
C PRO A 98 3.77 19.24 -9.49
N ARG A 99 2.66 19.48 -10.21
CA ARG A 99 2.63 20.03 -11.59
C ARG A 99 3.42 19.22 -12.63
N ALA A 100 3.68 17.93 -12.39
CA ALA A 100 4.39 17.11 -13.33
C ALA A 100 3.45 16.59 -14.44
N LYS A 101 3.60 17.10 -15.67
CA LYS A 101 2.86 16.61 -16.86
C LYS A 101 3.00 15.09 -17.07
N LEU A 102 4.13 14.51 -16.65
CA LEU A 102 4.37 13.09 -16.69
C LEU A 102 3.34 12.31 -15.88
N THR A 103 2.89 12.85 -14.74
CA THR A 103 1.85 12.20 -13.90
C THR A 103 0.57 11.97 -14.69
N ASP A 104 0.10 12.95 -15.43
CA ASP A 104 -1.15 12.84 -16.21
C ASP A 104 -1.02 11.81 -17.33
N ALA A 105 0.13 11.79 -18.01
CA ALA A 105 0.42 10.78 -19.04
C ALA A 105 0.45 9.35 -18.46
N MET A 106 1.03 9.16 -17.25
CA MET A 106 1.06 7.87 -16.59
C MET A 106 -0.34 7.44 -16.13
N ILE A 107 -1.12 8.33 -15.56
CA ILE A 107 -2.52 8.07 -15.18
C ILE A 107 -3.32 7.60 -16.40
N LEU A 108 -3.16 8.26 -17.52
CA LEU A 108 -3.85 7.90 -18.75
C LEU A 108 -3.48 6.47 -19.20
N ARG A 109 -2.19 6.14 -19.22
CA ARG A 109 -1.72 4.78 -19.58
C ARG A 109 -2.24 3.70 -18.63
N LEU A 110 -2.23 3.96 -17.33
CA LEU A 110 -2.79 3.04 -16.33
C LEU A 110 -4.29 2.83 -16.54
N ARG A 111 -5.06 3.89 -16.85
CA ARG A 111 -6.48 3.78 -17.18
C ARG A 111 -6.73 2.94 -18.44
N TYR A 112 -5.92 3.09 -19.48
CA TYR A 112 -6.02 2.27 -20.69
C TYR A 112 -5.74 0.79 -20.43
N SER A 113 -4.95 0.43 -19.41
CA SER A 113 -4.76 -0.96 -19.00
C SER A 113 -5.98 -1.55 -18.25
N GLY A 114 -7.01 -0.74 -17.99
CA GLY A 114 -8.18 -1.11 -17.22
C GLY A 114 -7.96 -1.10 -15.71
N ALA A 115 -6.88 -0.46 -15.24
CA ALA A 115 -6.59 -0.36 -13.82
C ALA A 115 -7.52 0.64 -13.12
N LYS A 116 -7.98 0.28 -11.93
CA LYS A 116 -8.64 1.20 -11.01
C LYS A 116 -7.58 2.04 -10.30
N ILE A 117 -7.72 3.36 -10.35
CA ILE A 117 -6.79 4.30 -9.70
C ILE A 117 -7.55 5.01 -8.59
N ALA A 118 -6.96 5.04 -7.39
CA ALA A 118 -7.48 5.81 -6.26
C ALA A 118 -7.53 7.30 -6.60
N ARG A 119 -8.49 8.02 -6.04
CA ARG A 119 -8.59 9.48 -6.17
C ARG A 119 -7.54 10.17 -5.32
N SER A 120 -7.32 9.62 -4.11
CA SER A 120 -6.32 10.10 -3.18
C SER A 120 -4.93 9.65 -3.62
N ARG A 121 -3.93 10.49 -3.33
CA ARG A 121 -2.54 10.27 -3.71
C ARG A 121 -1.61 10.83 -2.65
N LEU A 122 -0.37 10.35 -2.62
CA LEU A 122 0.68 10.85 -1.76
C LEU A 122 1.68 11.66 -2.59
N SER A 123 1.92 12.90 -2.20
CA SER A 123 2.91 13.76 -2.84
C SER A 123 4.32 13.40 -2.42
N SER A 124 5.30 13.78 -3.23
CA SER A 124 6.72 13.67 -2.87
C SER A 124 7.09 14.74 -1.84
N LYS A 125 7.15 14.35 -0.57
CA LYS A 125 7.49 15.25 0.55
C LYS A 125 8.55 14.61 1.43
N VAL A 126 9.55 15.38 1.83
CA VAL A 126 10.68 14.92 2.67
C VAL A 126 10.19 14.43 4.02
N ILE A 127 9.15 15.06 4.57
CA ILE A 127 8.58 14.73 5.88
C ILE A 127 8.19 13.24 6.01
N PHE A 128 7.81 12.57 4.93
CA PHE A 128 7.51 11.13 4.98
C PHE A 128 8.74 10.30 5.32
N ALA A 129 9.91 10.65 4.76
CA ALA A 129 11.16 9.95 5.07
C ALA A 129 11.67 10.32 6.47
N GLU A 130 11.60 11.60 6.85
CA GLU A 130 12.04 12.07 8.16
C GLU A 130 11.26 11.41 9.29
N THR A 131 9.94 11.35 9.18
CA THR A 131 9.11 10.72 10.22
C THR A 131 9.34 9.21 10.29
N PHE A 132 9.46 8.56 9.13
CA PHE A 132 9.69 7.12 9.06
C PHE A 132 11.02 6.72 9.70
N SER A 133 12.07 7.54 9.55
CA SER A 133 13.40 7.26 10.12
C SER A 133 13.40 7.14 11.64
N VAL A 134 12.44 7.76 12.31
CA VAL A 134 12.27 7.71 13.78
C VAL A 134 11.07 6.86 14.22
N GLY A 135 10.53 6.02 13.33
CA GLY A 135 9.43 5.10 13.62
C GLY A 135 8.06 5.77 13.75
N ARG A 136 7.90 7.00 13.24
CA ARG A 136 6.65 7.76 13.27
C ARG A 136 6.00 7.82 11.89
N GLY A 137 4.68 8.01 11.87
CA GLY A 137 3.99 8.49 10.69
C GLY A 137 3.78 10.00 10.75
N VAL A 138 3.50 10.64 9.62
CA VAL A 138 3.23 12.08 9.57
C VAL A 138 2.03 12.48 10.44
N VAL A 139 1.07 11.60 10.62
CA VAL A 139 -0.13 11.80 11.45
C VAL A 139 0.22 11.88 12.94
N ASP A 140 1.27 11.18 13.36
CA ASP A 140 1.75 11.20 14.74
C ASP A 140 2.42 12.54 15.11
N ILE A 141 2.83 13.33 14.11
CA ILE A 141 3.46 14.64 14.32
C ILE A 141 2.43 15.75 14.32
N SER A 142 1.57 15.78 13.31
CA SER A 142 0.55 16.80 13.17
C SER A 142 -0.60 16.30 12.29
N VAL A 143 -1.76 16.11 12.88
CA VAL A 143 -2.98 15.64 12.16
C VAL A 143 -3.42 16.66 11.09
N THR A 144 -3.13 17.93 11.27
CA THR A 144 -3.59 19.02 10.40
C THR A 144 -2.66 19.34 9.25
N SER A 145 -1.45 18.76 9.22
CA SER A 145 -0.49 18.99 8.14
C SER A 145 -1.01 18.46 6.80
N ASP A 146 -0.54 19.03 5.68
CA ASP A 146 -0.94 18.56 4.36
C ASP A 146 -0.50 17.12 4.08
N ALA A 147 0.65 16.70 4.61
CA ALA A 147 1.09 15.32 4.51
C ALA A 147 0.15 14.36 5.24
N SER A 148 -0.30 14.74 6.43
CA SER A 148 -1.27 13.96 7.21
C SER A 148 -2.64 13.88 6.54
N LYS A 149 -3.12 15.00 5.99
CA LYS A 149 -4.37 15.00 5.21
C LYS A 149 -4.31 14.05 4.02
N GLU A 150 -3.18 14.01 3.30
CA GLU A 150 -2.99 13.06 2.20
C GLU A 150 -3.08 11.61 2.69
N VAL A 151 -2.40 11.26 3.77
CA VAL A 151 -2.44 9.89 4.36
C VAL A 151 -3.84 9.54 4.84
N ILE A 152 -4.50 10.45 5.56
CA ILE A 152 -5.87 10.24 6.05
C ILE A 152 -6.83 10.02 4.87
N ASN A 153 -6.70 10.81 3.80
CA ASN A 153 -7.55 10.65 2.62
C ASN A 153 -7.33 9.29 1.93
N VAL A 154 -6.07 8.86 1.80
CA VAL A 154 -5.75 7.52 1.26
C VAL A 154 -6.32 6.43 2.17
N GLY A 155 -6.13 6.53 3.48
CA GLY A 155 -6.69 5.59 4.46
C GLY A 155 -8.20 5.48 4.37
N ASN A 156 -8.90 6.62 4.33
CA ASN A 156 -10.36 6.66 4.18
C ASN A 156 -10.83 6.05 2.86
N GLU A 157 -10.08 6.24 1.77
CA GLU A 157 -10.43 5.64 0.49
C GLU A 157 -10.17 4.14 0.47
N ILE A 158 -9.12 3.67 1.14
CA ILE A 158 -8.88 2.23 1.37
C ILE A 158 -10.07 1.63 2.11
N LEU A 159 -10.43 2.18 3.27
CA LEU A 159 -11.53 1.69 4.09
C LEU A 159 -12.88 1.64 3.37
N ARG A 160 -13.18 2.59 2.48
CA ARG A 160 -14.42 2.60 1.68
C ARG A 160 -14.45 1.52 0.59
N ASN A 161 -13.37 0.82 0.33
CA ASN A 161 -13.31 -0.26 -0.64
C ASN A 161 -13.45 -1.66 0.01
N PHE A 162 -13.63 -1.72 1.34
CA PHE A 162 -14.08 -2.90 2.05
C PHE A 162 -15.60 -2.86 2.28
#